data_ca0f4e9534b28bd832fc5543ce8a8ef5
#
_entry.id   ca0f4e9534b28bd832fc5543ce8a8ef5
#
_cell.length_a   1.000
_cell.length_b   1.000
_cell.length_c   1.000
_cell.angle_alpha   90.00
_cell.angle_beta   90.00
_cell.angle_gamma   90.00
#
_symmetry.space_group_name_H-M   'P 1'
#
loop_
_entity.id
_entity.type
_entity.pdbx_description
1 polymer ?
#
loop_
_entity_poly.entity_id
_entity_poly.type
_entity_poly.pdbx_seq_one_letter_code
_entity_poly.pdbx_strand_id
1 'polypeptide(L)'
;MRRNLSITLLSVGHGCVDVYQGAVAALVPFFVSERAYGYAAVSGVVLASSLLSSVAQPLFGVLTDRRARTWLLPVGTLLAGLGIALSGLSESYVVTLAVVAVSGIGVAAYHPESARVARIAGGGSHRAMGWFSLGGNLGFALAPLAVAAVVAVGGLRLTPLLLLPAAVGAALCLPVLRALESRVSETAKPSARPRDDVASFVRLSLAVVCRSIAFVGLSTFISLYAAERVDGSRIAGTAALFLLYLGGAVGSVLGGWLANRWGRVRVAGWSYLVTAASMAGLVLVPGPALYVFVALTSVGLYVPFSLQVTLGQDYLPSRVGTAAGITLGLTVSIGGLSSPVIGTLADWTTLQTALTPLILMPVLAWLLFRTLSEPSLPPPSATTVSEGEGYERMHQG
;
A
#
# COMPACT_ATOMS: atom_id res chain seq x y z
N MET A 1 22.52 18.35 -4.48
CA MET A 1 21.15 18.72 -4.03
C MET A 1 21.04 18.52 -2.52
N ARG A 2 20.35 19.39 -1.79
CA ARG A 2 20.18 19.23 -0.33
C ARG A 2 19.34 17.98 -0.02
N ARG A 3 19.74 17.18 0.96
CA ARG A 3 19.08 15.93 1.35
C ARG A 3 17.57 16.07 1.55
N ASN A 4 17.13 17.12 2.22
CA ASN A 4 15.69 17.38 2.45
C ASN A 4 14.92 17.60 1.14
N LEU A 5 15.49 18.31 0.17
CA LEU A 5 14.86 18.53 -1.13
C LEU A 5 14.71 17.21 -1.90
N SER A 6 15.73 16.35 -1.90
CA SER A 6 15.66 15.04 -2.56
C SER A 6 14.52 14.18 -2.01
N ILE A 7 14.39 14.11 -0.67
CA ILE A 7 13.32 13.34 -0.03
C ILE A 7 11.95 13.96 -0.33
N THR A 8 11.81 15.28 -0.29
CA THR A 8 10.54 15.93 -0.63
C THR A 8 10.11 15.63 -2.06
N LEU A 9 11.03 15.76 -3.04
CA LEU A 9 10.73 15.45 -4.45
C LEU A 9 10.34 13.99 -4.66
N LEU A 10 11.04 13.05 -4.00
CA LEU A 10 10.71 11.62 -4.04
C LEU A 10 9.39 11.32 -3.34
N SER A 11 9.06 12.00 -2.24
CA SER A 11 7.78 11.83 -1.54
C SER A 11 6.61 12.30 -2.39
N VAL A 12 6.73 13.44 -3.06
CA VAL A 12 5.71 13.93 -4.00
C VAL A 12 5.61 13.01 -5.22
N GLY A 13 6.75 12.58 -5.78
CA GLY A 13 6.79 11.60 -6.87
C GLY A 13 6.13 10.27 -6.51
N HIS A 14 6.33 9.77 -5.27
CA HIS A 14 5.66 8.58 -4.75
C HIS A 14 4.14 8.79 -4.68
N GLY A 15 3.70 9.95 -4.18
CA GLY A 15 2.28 10.31 -4.19
C GLY A 15 1.69 10.32 -5.59
N CYS A 16 2.42 10.84 -6.59
CA CYS A 16 1.98 10.84 -7.99
C CYS A 16 1.78 9.42 -8.55
N VAL A 17 2.59 8.45 -8.13
CA VAL A 17 2.42 7.04 -8.56
C VAL A 17 1.27 6.37 -7.83
N ASP A 18 1.14 6.58 -6.52
CA ASP A 18 0.13 5.90 -5.71
C ASP A 18 -1.28 6.43 -5.97
N VAL A 19 -1.44 7.61 -6.59
CA VAL A 19 -2.72 8.02 -7.20
C VAL A 19 -3.26 6.94 -8.13
N TYR A 20 -2.43 6.26 -8.93
CA TYR A 20 -2.89 5.25 -9.88
C TYR A 20 -3.31 3.95 -9.21
N GLN A 21 -2.69 3.59 -8.10
CA GLN A 21 -3.14 2.46 -7.29
C GLN A 21 -4.55 2.68 -6.72
N GLY A 22 -4.82 3.88 -6.21
CA GLY A 22 -6.13 4.27 -5.70
C GLY A 22 -7.17 4.52 -6.80
N ALA A 23 -6.73 4.98 -7.98
CA ALA A 23 -7.61 5.33 -9.10
C ALA A 23 -8.37 4.13 -9.65
N VAL A 24 -7.81 2.91 -9.61
CA VAL A 24 -8.49 1.71 -10.11
C VAL A 24 -9.82 1.50 -9.38
N ALA A 25 -9.81 1.49 -8.05
CA ALA A 25 -11.04 1.36 -7.26
C ALA A 25 -11.93 2.61 -7.35
N ALA A 26 -11.35 3.79 -7.51
CA ALA A 26 -12.10 5.03 -7.68
C ALA A 26 -12.86 5.09 -9.01
N LEU A 27 -12.39 4.40 -10.06
CA LEU A 27 -13.07 4.29 -11.34
C LEU A 27 -14.24 3.29 -11.34
N VAL A 28 -14.30 2.36 -10.38
CA VAL A 28 -15.35 1.32 -10.31
C VAL A 28 -16.76 1.87 -10.44
N PRO A 29 -17.23 2.87 -9.66
CA PRO A 29 -18.59 3.37 -9.77
C PRO A 29 -18.89 4.01 -11.15
N PHE A 30 -17.89 4.53 -11.83
CA PHE A 30 -18.04 5.11 -13.15
C PHE A 30 -18.11 4.05 -14.24
N PHE A 31 -17.36 2.95 -14.14
CA PHE A 31 -17.51 1.80 -15.03
C PHE A 31 -18.88 1.13 -14.88
N VAL A 32 -19.42 1.03 -13.66
CA VAL A 32 -20.77 0.55 -13.41
C VAL A 32 -21.81 1.48 -14.07
N SER A 33 -21.70 2.79 -13.82
CA SER A 33 -22.74 3.73 -14.27
C SER A 33 -22.67 4.11 -15.76
N GLU A 34 -21.46 4.22 -16.35
CA GLU A 34 -21.29 4.68 -17.74
C GLU A 34 -21.11 3.55 -18.74
N ARG A 35 -20.72 2.34 -18.28
CA ARG A 35 -20.48 1.17 -19.15
C ARG A 35 -21.34 -0.04 -18.81
N ALA A 36 -22.24 0.09 -17.82
CA ALA A 36 -23.09 -0.98 -17.34
C ALA A 36 -22.33 -2.28 -16.97
N TYR A 37 -21.08 -2.14 -16.47
CA TYR A 37 -20.33 -3.30 -15.97
C TYR A 37 -20.98 -3.83 -14.69
N GLY A 38 -21.23 -5.14 -14.61
CA GLY A 38 -21.61 -5.80 -13.36
C GLY A 38 -20.49 -5.80 -12.31
N TYR A 39 -20.81 -6.14 -11.09
CA TYR A 39 -19.85 -6.13 -9.97
C TYR A 39 -18.69 -7.14 -10.18
N ALA A 40 -18.98 -8.29 -10.78
CA ALA A 40 -17.94 -9.25 -11.18
C ALA A 40 -16.97 -8.66 -12.23
N ALA A 41 -17.48 -7.90 -13.21
CA ALA A 41 -16.65 -7.29 -14.24
C ALA A 41 -15.74 -6.19 -13.66
N VAL A 42 -16.26 -5.28 -12.82
CA VAL A 42 -15.43 -4.23 -12.21
C VAL A 42 -14.41 -4.79 -11.23
N SER A 43 -14.74 -5.86 -10.51
CA SER A 43 -13.76 -6.54 -9.66
C SER A 43 -12.67 -7.25 -10.47
N GLY A 44 -12.98 -7.70 -11.70
CA GLY A 44 -11.98 -8.17 -12.66
C GLY A 44 -11.00 -7.08 -13.08
N VAL A 45 -11.45 -5.82 -13.23
CA VAL A 45 -10.55 -4.67 -13.49
C VAL A 45 -9.60 -4.44 -12.32
N VAL A 46 -10.09 -4.50 -11.07
CA VAL A 46 -9.26 -4.38 -9.86
C VAL A 46 -8.27 -5.55 -9.77
N LEU A 47 -8.71 -6.76 -10.07
CA LEU A 47 -7.85 -7.95 -10.11
C LEU A 47 -6.73 -7.80 -11.14
N ALA A 48 -7.03 -7.32 -12.36
CA ALA A 48 -6.02 -7.17 -13.42
C ALA A 48 -4.85 -6.27 -12.98
N SER A 49 -5.14 -5.15 -12.31
CA SER A 49 -4.10 -4.27 -11.76
C SER A 49 -3.34 -4.94 -10.62
N SER A 50 -4.04 -5.47 -9.62
CA SER A 50 -3.45 -5.99 -8.39
C SER A 50 -2.63 -7.26 -8.63
N LEU A 51 -3.12 -8.18 -9.47
CA LEU A 51 -2.43 -9.44 -9.76
C LEU A 51 -1.10 -9.19 -10.50
N LEU A 52 -1.13 -8.36 -11.57
CA LEU A 52 0.09 -8.06 -12.29
C LEU A 52 1.08 -7.23 -11.47
N SER A 53 0.59 -6.28 -10.68
CA SER A 53 1.44 -5.55 -9.75
C SER A 53 2.14 -6.49 -8.77
N SER A 54 1.41 -7.44 -8.21
CA SER A 54 1.93 -8.35 -7.19
C SER A 54 2.94 -9.37 -7.71
N VAL A 55 2.73 -9.87 -8.93
CA VAL A 55 3.66 -10.82 -9.59
C VAL A 55 4.89 -10.10 -10.10
N ALA A 56 4.71 -8.91 -10.69
CA ALA A 56 5.81 -8.15 -11.29
C ALA A 56 6.72 -7.50 -10.23
N GLN A 57 6.19 -7.08 -9.07
CA GLN A 57 6.95 -6.35 -8.05
C GLN A 57 8.14 -7.15 -7.50
N PRO A 58 8.04 -8.44 -7.12
CA PRO A 58 9.19 -9.25 -6.74
C PRO A 58 10.21 -9.43 -7.88
N LEU A 59 9.74 -9.55 -9.13
CA LEU A 59 10.62 -9.68 -10.29
C LEU A 59 11.45 -8.41 -10.50
N PHE A 60 10.82 -7.23 -10.42
CA PHE A 60 11.54 -5.95 -10.45
C PHE A 60 12.46 -5.79 -9.24
N GLY A 61 12.08 -6.26 -8.05
CA GLY A 61 12.93 -6.30 -6.86
C GLY A 61 14.22 -7.07 -7.11
N VAL A 62 14.14 -8.32 -7.60
CA VAL A 62 15.31 -9.14 -7.96
C VAL A 62 16.15 -8.48 -9.06
N LEU A 63 15.51 -7.83 -10.03
CA LEU A 63 16.19 -7.13 -11.12
C LEU A 63 17.01 -5.94 -10.60
N THR A 64 16.45 -5.17 -9.68
CA THR A 64 17.09 -3.97 -9.09
C THR A 64 18.13 -4.33 -8.04
N ASP A 65 17.98 -5.46 -7.34
CA ASP A 65 18.99 -5.98 -6.41
C ASP A 65 20.29 -6.38 -7.12
N ARG A 66 20.16 -6.94 -8.34
CA ARG A 66 21.34 -7.32 -9.15
C ARG A 66 22.05 -6.12 -9.74
N ARG A 67 21.32 -5.11 -10.18
CA ARG A 67 21.84 -3.88 -10.78
C ARG A 67 20.84 -2.75 -10.63
N ALA A 68 21.31 -1.60 -10.15
CA ALA A 68 20.53 -0.37 -10.06
C ALA A 68 19.89 -0.01 -11.42
N ARG A 69 18.59 0.24 -11.42
CA ARG A 69 17.80 0.55 -12.61
C ARG A 69 16.95 1.79 -12.39
N THR A 70 17.60 2.90 -12.08
CA THR A 70 16.92 4.16 -11.69
C THR A 70 15.94 4.70 -12.73
N TRP A 71 16.11 4.35 -14.01
CA TRP A 71 15.17 4.68 -15.08
C TRP A 71 13.76 4.05 -14.87
N LEU A 72 13.65 3.00 -14.03
CA LEU A 72 12.35 2.42 -13.67
C LEU A 72 11.45 3.42 -12.92
N LEU A 73 12.00 4.42 -12.24
CA LEU A 73 11.19 5.44 -11.57
C LEU A 73 10.36 6.25 -12.57
N PRO A 74 10.96 7.02 -13.49
CA PRO A 74 10.16 7.81 -14.43
C PRO A 74 9.36 6.95 -15.40
N VAL A 75 9.90 5.83 -15.90
CA VAL A 75 9.19 4.95 -16.84
C VAL A 75 8.02 4.24 -16.16
N GLY A 76 8.23 3.69 -14.95
CA GLY A 76 7.15 3.06 -14.17
C GLY A 76 6.03 4.03 -13.85
N THR A 77 6.38 5.28 -13.46
CA THR A 77 5.41 6.35 -13.22
C THR A 77 4.57 6.66 -14.47
N LEU A 78 5.21 6.81 -15.63
CA LEU A 78 4.51 7.10 -16.88
C LEU A 78 3.64 5.93 -17.36
N LEU A 79 4.11 4.68 -17.21
CA LEU A 79 3.32 3.49 -17.53
C LEU A 79 2.09 3.38 -16.62
N ALA A 80 2.25 3.64 -15.32
CA ALA A 80 1.14 3.64 -14.38
C ALA A 80 0.08 4.67 -14.79
N GLY A 81 0.51 5.90 -15.11
CA GLY A 81 -0.38 6.96 -15.57
C GLY A 81 -1.02 6.67 -16.92
N LEU A 82 -0.27 6.15 -17.88
CA LEU A 82 -0.77 5.83 -19.21
C LEU A 82 -1.88 4.78 -19.16
N GLY A 83 -1.69 3.72 -18.36
CA GLY A 83 -2.68 2.67 -18.20
C GLY A 83 -4.02 3.19 -17.68
N ILE A 84 -4.01 4.03 -16.64
CA ILE A 84 -5.22 4.66 -16.12
C ILE A 84 -5.79 5.70 -17.10
N ALA A 85 -4.95 6.51 -17.73
CA ALA A 85 -5.38 7.50 -18.71
C ALA A 85 -6.15 6.87 -19.89
N LEU A 86 -5.71 5.71 -20.36
CA LEU A 86 -6.34 5.00 -21.47
C LEU A 86 -7.60 4.21 -21.06
N SER A 87 -7.78 3.92 -19.76
CA SER A 87 -8.86 3.03 -19.28
C SER A 87 -10.28 3.54 -19.57
N GLY A 88 -10.46 4.85 -19.69
CA GLY A 88 -11.74 5.48 -20.01
C GLY A 88 -12.01 5.66 -21.50
N LEU A 89 -11.06 5.42 -22.40
CA LEU A 89 -11.23 5.70 -23.83
C LEU A 89 -11.88 4.57 -24.62
N SER A 90 -11.70 3.31 -24.23
CA SER A 90 -12.26 2.14 -24.92
C SER A 90 -13.51 1.63 -24.24
N GLU A 91 -14.52 1.26 -25.01
CA GLU A 91 -15.73 0.58 -24.51
C GLU A 91 -15.51 -0.94 -24.33
N SER A 92 -14.42 -1.48 -24.89
CA SER A 92 -14.09 -2.90 -24.76
C SER A 92 -13.59 -3.22 -23.36
N TYR A 93 -14.25 -4.17 -22.70
CA TYR A 93 -13.84 -4.68 -21.40
C TYR A 93 -12.41 -5.26 -21.42
N VAL A 94 -12.06 -6.01 -22.48
CA VAL A 94 -10.72 -6.61 -22.64
C VAL A 94 -9.64 -5.55 -22.75
N VAL A 95 -9.89 -4.47 -23.50
CA VAL A 95 -8.95 -3.34 -23.59
C VAL A 95 -8.82 -2.63 -22.26
N THR A 96 -9.93 -2.40 -21.54
CA THR A 96 -9.91 -1.83 -20.18
C THR A 96 -9.06 -2.67 -19.23
N LEU A 97 -9.23 -4.00 -19.23
CA LEU A 97 -8.39 -4.91 -18.43
C LEU A 97 -6.92 -4.79 -18.79
N ALA A 98 -6.61 -4.80 -20.09
CA ALA A 98 -5.21 -4.76 -20.56
C ALA A 98 -4.50 -3.45 -20.16
N VAL A 99 -5.15 -2.29 -20.35
CA VAL A 99 -4.51 -1.02 -20.00
C VAL A 99 -4.41 -0.80 -18.50
N VAL A 100 -5.38 -1.26 -17.71
CA VAL A 100 -5.29 -1.22 -16.24
C VAL A 100 -4.22 -2.18 -15.71
N ALA A 101 -4.04 -3.33 -16.36
CA ALA A 101 -2.94 -4.24 -16.07
C ALA A 101 -1.56 -3.60 -16.34
N VAL A 102 -1.42 -2.85 -17.44
CA VAL A 102 -0.21 -2.05 -17.74
C VAL A 102 0.05 -1.04 -16.63
N SER A 103 -0.99 -0.37 -16.12
CA SER A 103 -0.85 0.52 -14.95
C SER A 103 -0.27 -0.23 -13.74
N GLY A 104 -0.79 -1.42 -13.43
CA GLY A 104 -0.29 -2.27 -12.35
C GLY A 104 1.19 -2.64 -12.52
N ILE A 105 1.63 -2.94 -13.73
CA ILE A 105 3.06 -3.20 -14.04
C ILE A 105 3.91 -1.95 -13.81
N GLY A 106 3.42 -0.77 -14.21
CA GLY A 106 4.10 0.51 -13.97
C GLY A 106 4.32 0.78 -12.48
N VAL A 107 3.28 0.58 -11.67
CA VAL A 107 3.35 0.68 -10.20
C VAL A 107 4.37 -0.32 -9.63
N ALA A 108 4.34 -1.58 -10.11
CA ALA A 108 5.26 -2.62 -9.69
C ALA A 108 6.73 -2.30 -10.00
N ALA A 109 6.99 -1.71 -11.16
CA ALA A 109 8.34 -1.32 -11.59
C ALA A 109 8.90 -0.16 -10.74
N TYR A 110 8.04 0.75 -10.30
CA TYR A 110 8.44 1.93 -9.52
C TYR A 110 8.86 1.57 -8.08
N HIS A 111 8.07 0.78 -7.36
CA HIS A 111 8.17 0.66 -5.89
C HIS A 111 9.51 0.12 -5.37
N PRO A 112 10.08 -1.00 -5.86
CA PRO A 112 11.33 -1.52 -5.31
C PRO A 112 12.49 -0.54 -5.47
N GLU A 113 12.61 0.03 -6.65
CA GLU A 113 13.71 0.95 -6.98
C GLU A 113 13.55 2.30 -6.29
N SER A 114 12.32 2.83 -6.19
CA SER A 114 12.05 4.09 -5.51
C SER A 114 12.35 4.03 -4.01
N ALA A 115 12.01 2.91 -3.35
CA ALA A 115 12.34 2.68 -1.95
C ALA A 115 13.86 2.63 -1.72
N ARG A 116 14.61 1.99 -2.64
CA ARG A 116 16.07 1.96 -2.62
C ARG A 116 16.67 3.37 -2.80
N VAL A 117 16.21 4.12 -3.81
CA VAL A 117 16.66 5.49 -4.09
C VAL A 117 16.32 6.43 -2.91
N ALA A 118 15.12 6.33 -2.34
CA ALA A 118 14.71 7.11 -1.18
C ALA A 118 15.58 6.82 0.06
N ARG A 119 15.94 5.56 0.28
CA ARG A 119 16.84 5.18 1.38
C ARG A 119 18.23 5.80 1.21
N ILE A 120 18.78 5.78 0.00
CA ILE A 120 20.09 6.41 -0.31
C ILE A 120 20.00 7.94 -0.16
N ALA A 121 18.96 8.57 -0.75
CA ALA A 121 18.72 10.01 -0.65
C ALA A 121 18.52 10.46 0.81
N GLY A 122 17.85 9.63 1.62
CA GLY A 122 17.61 9.86 3.04
C GLY A 122 18.81 9.56 3.95
N GLY A 123 19.91 9.02 3.40
CA GLY A 123 21.07 8.58 4.19
C GLY A 123 20.73 7.52 5.25
N GLY A 124 19.83 6.59 4.94
CA GLY A 124 19.36 5.53 5.84
C GLY A 124 18.42 5.99 6.96
N SER A 125 18.01 7.27 6.99
CA SER A 125 17.17 7.83 8.05
C SER A 125 15.74 7.28 8.03
N HIS A 126 15.27 6.71 9.14
CA HIS A 126 13.88 6.26 9.30
C HIS A 126 12.88 7.42 9.12
N ARG A 127 13.21 8.63 9.57
CA ARG A 127 12.36 9.82 9.38
C ARG A 127 12.18 10.16 7.90
N ALA A 128 13.26 10.07 7.11
CA ALA A 128 13.19 10.31 5.67
C ALA A 128 12.30 9.27 4.96
N MET A 129 12.43 7.99 5.33
CA MET A 129 11.55 6.92 4.83
C MET A 129 10.10 7.11 5.25
N GLY A 130 9.85 7.61 6.46
CA GLY A 130 8.51 7.98 6.91
C GLY A 130 7.86 9.06 6.03
N TRP A 131 8.59 10.13 5.68
CA TRP A 131 8.10 11.15 4.74
C TRP A 131 7.84 10.58 3.35
N PHE A 132 8.73 9.71 2.86
CA PHE A 132 8.54 9.03 1.58
C PHE A 132 7.26 8.18 1.57
N SER A 133 7.01 7.38 2.61
CA SER A 133 5.80 6.56 2.74
C SER A 133 4.54 7.41 2.91
N LEU A 134 4.62 8.53 3.65
CA LEU A 134 3.50 9.47 3.79
C LEU A 134 3.09 10.06 2.44
N GLY A 135 4.06 10.38 1.58
CA GLY A 135 3.79 10.85 0.21
C GLY A 135 2.92 9.85 -0.57
N GLY A 136 3.30 8.56 -0.56
CA GLY A 136 2.52 7.50 -1.20
C GLY A 136 1.11 7.38 -0.63
N ASN A 137 0.97 7.29 0.69
CA ASN A 137 -0.34 7.19 1.35
C ASN A 137 -1.26 8.40 1.03
N LEU A 138 -0.71 9.61 0.94
CA LEU A 138 -1.48 10.80 0.55
C LEU A 138 -1.90 10.73 -0.92
N GLY A 139 -1.02 10.28 -1.83
CA GLY A 139 -1.36 10.07 -3.22
C GLY A 139 -2.51 9.07 -3.39
N PHE A 140 -2.41 7.96 -2.68
CA PHE A 140 -3.46 6.94 -2.65
C PHE A 140 -4.81 7.51 -2.15
N ALA A 141 -4.79 8.32 -1.09
CA ALA A 141 -5.98 8.97 -0.55
C ALA A 141 -6.58 10.02 -1.50
N LEU A 142 -5.75 10.75 -2.24
CA LEU A 142 -6.21 11.77 -3.19
C LEU A 142 -6.80 11.19 -4.46
N ALA A 143 -6.55 9.92 -4.78
CA ALA A 143 -7.00 9.27 -6.00
C ALA A 143 -8.52 9.37 -6.24
N PRO A 144 -9.41 9.07 -5.28
CA PRO A 144 -10.85 9.19 -5.47
C PRO A 144 -11.29 10.61 -5.82
N LEU A 145 -10.65 11.62 -5.21
CA LEU A 145 -10.96 13.03 -5.47
C LEU A 145 -10.50 13.44 -6.87
N ALA A 146 -9.29 13.02 -7.27
CA ALA A 146 -8.76 13.29 -8.61
C ALA A 146 -9.62 12.64 -9.72
N VAL A 147 -9.98 11.37 -9.55
CA VAL A 147 -10.85 10.65 -10.48
C VAL A 147 -12.22 11.30 -10.56
N ALA A 148 -12.85 11.57 -9.40
CA ALA A 148 -14.17 12.22 -9.37
C ALA A 148 -14.16 13.60 -10.02
N ALA A 149 -13.13 14.42 -9.78
CA ALA A 149 -13.00 15.75 -10.39
C ALA A 149 -12.88 15.65 -11.92
N VAL A 150 -12.06 14.73 -12.44
CA VAL A 150 -11.89 14.55 -13.88
C VAL A 150 -13.18 14.04 -14.54
N VAL A 151 -13.79 12.99 -13.96
CA VAL A 151 -14.99 12.38 -14.55
C VAL A 151 -16.22 13.29 -14.42
N ALA A 152 -16.32 14.12 -13.38
CA ALA A 152 -17.41 15.08 -13.22
C ALA A 152 -17.48 16.12 -14.37
N VAL A 153 -16.35 16.45 -15.02
CA VAL A 153 -16.28 17.45 -16.10
C VAL A 153 -16.73 16.88 -17.45
N GLY A 154 -16.41 15.64 -17.76
CA GLY A 154 -16.72 15.07 -19.08
C GLY A 154 -16.72 13.55 -19.15
N GLY A 155 -17.05 12.87 -18.06
CA GLY A 155 -17.14 11.42 -18.02
C GLY A 155 -15.80 10.70 -18.16
N LEU A 156 -15.87 9.40 -18.37
CA LEU A 156 -14.69 8.54 -18.55
C LEU A 156 -13.79 8.97 -19.72
N ARG A 157 -14.30 9.69 -20.71
CA ARG A 157 -13.52 10.18 -21.86
C ARG A 157 -12.41 11.15 -21.46
N LEU A 158 -12.50 11.79 -20.29
CA LEU A 158 -11.48 12.70 -19.78
C LEU A 158 -10.42 12.04 -18.88
N THR A 159 -10.45 10.70 -18.73
CA THR A 159 -9.37 9.98 -18.01
C THR A 159 -7.94 10.28 -18.52
N PRO A 160 -7.68 10.69 -19.79
CA PRO A 160 -6.36 11.16 -20.21
C PRO A 160 -5.79 12.30 -19.36
N LEU A 161 -6.62 13.14 -18.73
CA LEU A 161 -6.15 14.18 -17.80
C LEU A 161 -5.47 13.59 -16.55
N LEU A 162 -5.79 12.34 -16.19
CA LEU A 162 -5.09 11.62 -15.12
C LEU A 162 -3.63 11.28 -15.47
N LEU A 163 -3.15 11.55 -16.69
CA LEU A 163 -1.73 11.45 -17.02
C LEU A 163 -0.89 12.57 -16.37
N LEU A 164 -1.51 13.68 -15.99
CA LEU A 164 -0.80 14.84 -15.41
C LEU A 164 0.03 14.49 -14.16
N PRO A 165 -0.49 13.77 -13.14
CA PRO A 165 0.31 13.34 -12.01
C PRO A 165 1.53 12.51 -12.43
N ALA A 166 1.41 11.64 -13.45
CA ALA A 166 2.54 10.85 -13.94
C ALA A 166 3.63 11.71 -14.57
N ALA A 167 3.25 12.69 -15.38
CA ALA A 167 4.18 13.62 -15.98
C ALA A 167 4.93 14.42 -14.91
N VAL A 168 4.21 14.92 -13.90
CA VAL A 168 4.81 15.63 -12.76
C VAL A 168 5.73 14.70 -11.96
N GLY A 169 5.26 13.51 -11.56
CA GLY A 169 6.03 12.55 -10.79
C GLY A 169 7.32 12.11 -11.50
N ALA A 170 7.24 11.80 -12.80
CA ALA A 170 8.40 11.45 -13.61
C ALA A 170 9.40 12.61 -13.68
N ALA A 171 8.92 13.84 -13.91
CA ALA A 171 9.77 15.03 -13.96
C ALA A 171 10.48 15.28 -12.61
N LEU A 172 9.79 15.11 -11.48
CA LEU A 172 10.35 15.30 -10.14
C LEU A 172 11.44 14.27 -9.78
N CYS A 173 11.39 13.06 -10.35
CA CYS A 173 12.42 12.06 -10.15
C CYS A 173 13.76 12.43 -10.82
N LEU A 174 13.75 13.06 -11.99
CA LEU A 174 14.94 13.29 -12.80
C LEU A 174 16.06 14.07 -12.08
N PRO A 175 15.82 15.22 -11.41
CA PRO A 175 16.87 15.95 -10.72
C PRO A 175 17.45 15.16 -9.54
N VAL A 176 16.64 14.30 -8.88
CA VAL A 176 17.12 13.45 -7.80
C VAL A 176 18.03 12.35 -8.34
N LEU A 177 17.64 11.70 -9.44
CA LEU A 177 18.44 10.63 -10.04
C LEU A 177 19.79 11.15 -10.53
N ARG A 178 19.83 12.31 -11.21
CA ARG A 178 21.08 12.96 -11.63
C ARG A 178 21.99 13.28 -10.44
N ALA A 179 21.42 13.77 -9.33
CA ALA A 179 22.18 14.13 -8.14
C ALA A 179 22.73 12.93 -7.36
N LEU A 180 22.19 11.72 -7.56
CA LEU A 180 22.55 10.50 -6.84
C LEU A 180 23.27 9.46 -7.71
N GLU A 181 23.52 9.76 -8.97
CA GLU A 181 24.04 8.83 -9.96
C GLU A 181 25.33 8.10 -9.49
N SER A 182 26.24 8.80 -8.81
CA SER A 182 27.46 8.24 -8.25
C SER A 182 27.27 7.39 -7.00
N ARG A 183 26.19 7.60 -6.23
CA ARG A 183 25.94 6.95 -4.92
C ARG A 183 25.02 5.71 -5.03
N VAL A 184 24.28 5.60 -6.11
CA VAL A 184 23.29 4.52 -6.31
C VAL A 184 23.94 3.20 -6.67
N SER A 185 25.22 3.20 -7.06
CA SER A 185 25.95 2.02 -7.53
C SER A 185 26.48 1.08 -6.43
N GLU A 186 26.47 1.51 -5.15
CA GLU A 186 27.02 0.72 -4.04
C GLU A 186 25.98 -0.18 -3.38
N THR A 187 26.15 -1.49 -3.45
CA THR A 187 25.32 -2.49 -2.74
C THR A 187 25.95 -2.90 -1.42
N ALA A 188 25.20 -2.81 -0.31
CA ALA A 188 25.64 -3.24 1.01
C ALA A 188 25.63 -4.78 1.13
N LYS A 189 26.70 -5.35 1.72
CA LYS A 189 26.82 -6.80 2.00
C LYS A 189 26.05 -7.17 3.28
N PRO A 190 25.41 -8.36 3.34
CA PRO A 190 24.71 -8.82 4.54
C PRO A 190 25.69 -9.33 5.61
N SER A 191 25.38 -9.03 6.88
CA SER A 191 26.10 -9.58 8.05
C SER A 191 25.23 -10.62 8.76
N ALA A 192 25.91 -11.57 9.45
CA ALA A 192 25.48 -12.67 10.32
C ALA A 192 24.02 -13.18 10.23
N ARG A 193 23.83 -14.49 10.17
CA ARG A 193 22.56 -15.19 9.99
C ARG A 193 21.96 -15.60 11.34
N PRO A 194 20.96 -14.85 11.89
CA PRO A 194 20.18 -15.29 13.05
C PRO A 194 19.21 -16.42 12.65
N ARG A 195 18.60 -17.06 13.65
CA ARG A 195 17.69 -18.19 13.44
C ARG A 195 16.30 -17.70 13.00
N ASP A 196 15.76 -18.28 11.91
CA ASP A 196 14.43 -17.98 11.37
C ASP A 196 13.32 -18.68 12.20
N ASP A 197 12.24 -17.95 12.53
CA ASP A 197 10.98 -18.48 13.05
C ASP A 197 9.93 -18.56 11.94
N VAL A 198 10.04 -19.60 11.14
CA VAL A 198 9.16 -19.85 9.99
C VAL A 198 7.69 -20.03 10.42
N ALA A 199 7.45 -20.64 11.59
CA ALA A 199 6.09 -20.90 12.08
C ALA A 199 5.34 -19.59 12.39
N SER A 200 5.98 -18.66 13.10
CA SER A 200 5.42 -17.33 13.36
C SER A 200 5.28 -16.52 12.08
N PHE A 201 6.22 -16.62 11.14
CA PHE A 201 6.13 -15.96 9.84
C PHE A 201 4.93 -16.44 9.01
N VAL A 202 4.65 -17.76 8.97
CA VAL A 202 3.46 -18.30 8.29
C VAL A 202 2.17 -17.79 8.90
N ARG A 203 2.04 -17.79 10.25
CA ARG A 203 0.86 -17.25 10.94
C ARG A 203 0.66 -15.76 10.66
N LEU A 204 1.75 -14.98 10.66
CA LEU A 204 1.74 -13.59 10.26
C LEU A 204 1.27 -13.42 8.81
N SER A 205 1.79 -14.21 7.89
CA SER A 205 1.40 -14.18 6.47
C SER A 205 -0.08 -14.47 6.27
N LEU A 206 -0.64 -15.43 7.01
CA LEU A 206 -2.09 -15.70 7.00
C LEU A 206 -2.91 -14.50 7.52
N ALA A 207 -2.45 -13.81 8.55
CA ALA A 207 -3.10 -12.59 9.02
C ALA A 207 -3.01 -11.45 7.99
N VAL A 208 -1.90 -11.33 7.26
CA VAL A 208 -1.75 -10.39 6.13
C VAL A 208 -2.75 -10.73 5.02
N VAL A 209 -2.96 -12.01 4.70
CA VAL A 209 -3.98 -12.47 3.74
C VAL A 209 -5.38 -12.03 4.17
N CYS A 210 -5.76 -12.28 5.42
CA CYS A 210 -7.06 -11.85 5.95
C CYS A 210 -7.24 -10.33 5.82
N ARG A 211 -6.24 -9.54 6.19
CA ARG A 211 -6.25 -8.10 6.06
C ARG A 211 -6.38 -7.65 4.59
N SER A 212 -5.67 -8.33 3.69
CA SER A 212 -5.70 -8.05 2.25
C SER A 212 -7.10 -8.25 1.66
N ILE A 213 -7.75 -9.36 1.98
CA ILE A 213 -9.11 -9.66 1.55
C ILE A 213 -10.09 -8.59 2.04
N ALA A 214 -10.01 -8.22 3.33
CA ALA A 214 -10.86 -7.18 3.91
C ALA A 214 -10.63 -5.82 3.23
N PHE A 215 -9.37 -5.41 3.06
CA PHE A 215 -9.02 -4.11 2.51
C PHE A 215 -9.38 -3.98 1.02
N VAL A 216 -8.95 -4.94 0.20
CA VAL A 216 -9.19 -4.88 -1.26
C VAL A 216 -10.67 -5.08 -1.57
N GLY A 217 -11.35 -6.02 -0.89
CA GLY A 217 -12.78 -6.21 -1.04
C GLY A 217 -13.56 -4.94 -0.67
N LEU A 218 -13.23 -4.33 0.47
CA LEU A 218 -13.88 -3.08 0.89
C LEU A 218 -13.56 -1.93 -0.08
N SER A 219 -12.29 -1.72 -0.45
CA SER A 219 -11.92 -0.62 -1.35
C SER A 219 -12.54 -0.73 -2.73
N THR A 220 -12.79 -1.95 -3.22
CA THR A 220 -13.44 -2.18 -4.51
C THR A 220 -14.89 -1.71 -4.50
N PHE A 221 -15.62 -1.95 -3.42
CA PHE A 221 -17.08 -1.76 -3.40
C PHE A 221 -17.58 -0.65 -2.48
N ILE A 222 -16.74 -0.06 -1.62
CA ILE A 222 -17.18 0.93 -0.63
C ILE A 222 -17.83 2.17 -1.26
N SER A 223 -17.36 2.59 -2.45
CA SER A 223 -17.95 3.74 -3.14
C SER A 223 -19.39 3.46 -3.58
N LEU A 224 -19.63 2.27 -4.12
CA LEU A 224 -20.98 1.83 -4.54
C LEU A 224 -21.86 1.61 -3.32
N TYR A 225 -21.34 0.92 -2.32
CA TYR A 225 -22.06 0.61 -1.09
C TYR A 225 -22.47 1.87 -0.31
N ALA A 226 -21.55 2.84 -0.17
CA ALA A 226 -21.87 4.10 0.50
C ALA A 226 -22.88 4.95 -0.27
N ALA A 227 -22.80 4.97 -1.60
CA ALA A 227 -23.80 5.64 -2.43
C ALA A 227 -25.20 5.03 -2.21
N GLU A 228 -25.34 3.71 -2.23
CA GLU A 228 -26.62 3.03 -1.99
C GLU A 228 -27.19 3.26 -0.57
N ARG A 229 -26.30 3.38 0.44
CA ARG A 229 -26.70 3.41 1.86
C ARG A 229 -26.98 4.79 2.42
N VAL A 230 -26.47 5.86 1.78
CA VAL A 230 -26.59 7.22 2.31
C VAL A 230 -27.64 8.03 1.54
N ASP A 231 -27.41 8.34 0.27
CA ASP A 231 -28.27 9.25 -0.50
C ASP A 231 -28.31 8.96 -2.01
N GLY A 232 -27.71 7.89 -2.46
CA GLY A 232 -27.59 7.57 -3.88
C GLY A 232 -26.58 8.44 -4.65
N SER A 233 -25.86 9.34 -3.97
CA SER A 233 -24.98 10.27 -4.65
C SER A 233 -23.57 9.71 -4.87
N ARG A 234 -22.95 10.08 -6.00
CA ARG A 234 -21.54 9.77 -6.28
C ARG A 234 -20.59 10.43 -5.29
N ILE A 235 -21.00 11.57 -4.71
CA ILE A 235 -20.21 12.29 -3.69
C ILE A 235 -20.09 11.44 -2.44
N ALA A 236 -21.19 10.81 -1.99
CA ALA A 236 -21.19 9.91 -0.84
C ALA A 236 -20.20 8.75 -1.01
N GLY A 237 -20.21 8.12 -2.19
CA GLY A 237 -19.27 7.04 -2.52
C GLY A 237 -17.82 7.50 -2.57
N THR A 238 -17.54 8.62 -3.22
CA THR A 238 -16.20 9.20 -3.31
C THR A 238 -15.64 9.57 -1.92
N ALA A 239 -16.47 10.16 -1.07
CA ALA A 239 -16.08 10.51 0.30
C ALA A 239 -15.77 9.28 1.14
N ALA A 240 -16.53 8.20 1.02
CA ALA A 240 -16.27 6.95 1.72
C ALA A 240 -14.93 6.32 1.30
N LEU A 241 -14.63 6.27 0.00
CA LEU A 241 -13.36 5.74 -0.49
C LEU A 241 -12.17 6.63 -0.11
N PHE A 242 -12.35 7.96 -0.17
CA PHE A 242 -11.34 8.92 0.31
C PHE A 242 -11.02 8.70 1.79
N LEU A 243 -12.04 8.56 2.65
CA LEU A 243 -11.86 8.29 4.08
C LEU A 243 -11.17 6.93 4.31
N LEU A 244 -11.55 5.90 3.54
CA LEU A 244 -10.90 4.59 3.62
C LEU A 244 -9.40 4.68 3.32
N TYR A 245 -8.99 5.48 2.36
CA TYR A 245 -7.59 5.64 1.99
C TYR A 245 -6.84 6.63 2.87
N LEU A 246 -7.50 7.69 3.34
CA LEU A 246 -6.90 8.67 4.26
C LEU A 246 -6.47 8.03 5.58
N GLY A 247 -7.22 7.03 6.05
CA GLY A 247 -6.84 6.25 7.22
C GLY A 247 -5.49 5.55 7.08
N GLY A 248 -4.98 5.36 5.85
CA GLY A 248 -3.64 4.87 5.59
C GLY A 248 -2.55 5.78 6.14
N ALA A 249 -2.67 7.08 5.91
CA ALA A 249 -1.74 8.06 6.45
C ALA A 249 -1.81 8.12 7.98
N VAL A 250 -3.03 8.19 8.53
CA VAL A 250 -3.27 8.26 9.98
C VAL A 250 -2.87 6.95 10.67
N GLY A 251 -3.32 5.80 10.15
CA GLY A 251 -3.10 4.49 10.75
C GLY A 251 -1.63 4.07 10.78
N SER A 252 -0.88 4.39 9.72
CA SER A 252 0.55 4.07 9.67
C SER A 252 1.36 4.82 10.72
N VAL A 253 1.06 6.10 10.94
CA VAL A 253 1.72 6.93 11.96
C VAL A 253 1.31 6.48 13.36
N LEU A 254 0.01 6.29 13.57
CA LEU A 254 -0.54 5.83 14.85
C LEU A 254 -0.01 4.46 15.23
N GLY A 255 0.08 3.53 14.27
CA GLY A 255 0.61 2.19 14.47
C GLY A 255 2.03 2.18 15.01
N GLY A 256 2.92 2.97 14.41
CA GLY A 256 4.31 3.11 14.88
C GLY A 256 4.39 3.69 16.29
N TRP A 257 3.61 4.72 16.59
CA TRP A 257 3.58 5.35 17.92
C TRP A 257 3.05 4.39 19.00
N LEU A 258 1.93 3.71 18.72
CA LEU A 258 1.33 2.74 19.65
C LEU A 258 2.26 1.54 19.89
N ALA A 259 2.91 1.03 18.83
CA ALA A 259 3.80 -0.13 18.90
C ALA A 259 5.05 0.14 19.76
N ASN A 260 5.58 1.36 19.71
CA ASN A 260 6.69 1.76 20.57
C ASN A 260 6.34 1.71 22.08
N ARG A 261 5.05 1.87 22.41
CA ARG A 261 4.58 1.88 23.81
C ARG A 261 4.11 0.52 24.30
N TRP A 262 3.45 -0.28 23.43
CA TRP A 262 2.75 -1.51 23.84
C TRP A 262 3.18 -2.78 23.09
N GLY A 263 4.17 -2.67 22.19
CA GLY A 263 4.63 -3.76 21.35
C GLY A 263 3.79 -3.95 20.07
N ARG A 264 4.42 -4.46 19.02
CA ARG A 264 3.82 -4.57 17.68
C ARG A 264 2.71 -5.60 17.61
N VAL A 265 2.93 -6.78 18.21
CA VAL A 265 1.97 -7.90 18.19
C VAL A 265 0.68 -7.52 18.91
N ARG A 266 0.79 -6.89 20.10
CA ARG A 266 -0.37 -6.47 20.90
C ARG A 266 -1.18 -5.38 20.19
N VAL A 267 -0.50 -4.36 19.66
CA VAL A 267 -1.14 -3.25 18.95
C VAL A 267 -1.86 -3.73 17.70
N ALA A 268 -1.24 -4.58 16.89
CA ALA A 268 -1.87 -5.17 15.73
C ALA A 268 -3.10 -6.02 16.11
N GLY A 269 -3.00 -6.82 17.17
CA GLY A 269 -4.13 -7.59 17.68
C GLY A 269 -5.32 -6.73 18.10
N TRP A 270 -5.11 -5.68 18.89
CA TRP A 270 -6.18 -4.73 19.26
C TRP A 270 -6.78 -4.02 18.06
N SER A 271 -5.94 -3.64 17.12
CA SER A 271 -6.37 -2.99 15.89
C SER A 271 -7.34 -3.86 15.09
N TYR A 272 -7.11 -5.18 15.02
CA TYR A 272 -8.04 -6.10 14.35
C TYR A 272 -9.38 -6.25 15.07
N LEU A 273 -9.41 -6.20 16.41
CA LEU A 273 -10.67 -6.17 17.14
C LEU A 273 -11.49 -4.92 16.85
N VAL A 274 -10.83 -3.76 16.86
CA VAL A 274 -11.47 -2.49 16.48
C VAL A 274 -11.98 -2.56 15.05
N THR A 275 -11.16 -3.11 14.13
CA THR A 275 -11.55 -3.31 12.73
C THR A 275 -12.78 -4.21 12.59
N ALA A 276 -12.84 -5.31 13.31
CA ALA A 276 -13.98 -6.23 13.27
C ALA A 276 -15.28 -5.54 13.71
N ALA A 277 -15.23 -4.83 14.84
CA ALA A 277 -16.39 -4.10 15.37
C ALA A 277 -16.81 -2.96 14.44
N SER A 278 -15.86 -2.16 13.93
CA SER A 278 -16.16 -1.05 13.03
C SER A 278 -16.65 -1.53 11.66
N MET A 279 -16.11 -2.64 11.13
CA MET A 279 -16.58 -3.23 9.87
C MET A 279 -17.99 -3.81 10.01
N ALA A 280 -18.33 -4.40 11.16
CA ALA A 280 -19.72 -4.80 11.46
C ALA A 280 -20.64 -3.58 11.46
N GLY A 281 -20.25 -2.49 12.13
CA GLY A 281 -20.99 -1.22 12.09
C GLY A 281 -21.14 -0.67 10.67
N LEU A 282 -20.06 -0.70 9.87
CA LEU A 282 -20.08 -0.23 8.47
C LEU A 282 -21.09 -1.01 7.62
N VAL A 283 -21.18 -2.32 7.78
CA VAL A 283 -22.07 -3.18 6.97
C VAL A 283 -23.51 -3.16 7.49
N LEU A 284 -23.71 -3.08 8.80
CA LEU A 284 -25.04 -3.29 9.41
C LEU A 284 -25.77 -1.99 9.74
N VAL A 285 -25.06 -0.89 10.03
CA VAL A 285 -25.70 0.37 10.43
C VAL A 285 -26.01 1.23 9.21
N PRO A 286 -27.27 1.63 8.97
CA PRO A 286 -27.65 2.48 7.85
C PRO A 286 -27.30 3.97 8.06
N GLY A 287 -27.26 4.71 6.96
CA GLY A 287 -27.19 6.17 6.98
C GLY A 287 -25.77 6.73 7.20
N PRO A 288 -25.64 8.04 7.54
CA PRO A 288 -24.36 8.76 7.57
C PRO A 288 -23.35 8.26 8.61
N ALA A 289 -23.78 7.49 9.62
CA ALA A 289 -22.90 6.84 10.58
C ALA A 289 -21.86 5.91 9.89
N LEU A 290 -22.15 5.47 8.66
CA LEU A 290 -21.25 4.69 7.82
C LEU A 290 -19.86 5.35 7.72
N TYR A 291 -19.76 6.67 7.60
CA TYR A 291 -18.46 7.36 7.47
C TYR A 291 -17.58 7.21 8.71
N VAL A 292 -18.17 7.22 9.90
CA VAL A 292 -17.44 6.99 11.15
C VAL A 292 -16.89 5.56 11.16
N PHE A 293 -17.70 4.58 10.77
CA PHE A 293 -17.27 3.19 10.69
C PHE A 293 -16.23 2.96 9.58
N VAL A 294 -16.33 3.64 8.44
CA VAL A 294 -15.30 3.63 7.40
C VAL A 294 -13.96 4.14 7.93
N ALA A 295 -13.97 5.30 8.61
CA ALA A 295 -12.77 5.90 9.18
C ALA A 295 -12.11 4.97 10.22
N LEU A 296 -12.89 4.42 11.15
CA LEU A 296 -12.39 3.49 12.17
C LEU A 296 -11.86 2.19 11.56
N THR A 297 -12.58 1.61 10.59
CA THR A 297 -12.16 0.41 9.86
C THR A 297 -10.85 0.67 9.13
N SER A 298 -10.74 1.81 8.48
CA SER A 298 -9.55 2.20 7.75
C SER A 298 -8.33 2.31 8.66
N VAL A 299 -8.41 3.10 9.74
CA VAL A 299 -7.32 3.23 10.71
C VAL A 299 -6.96 1.84 11.27
N GLY A 300 -7.96 1.03 11.60
CA GLY A 300 -7.76 -0.32 12.11
C GLY A 300 -7.05 -1.26 11.13
N LEU A 301 -7.30 -1.16 9.82
CA LEU A 301 -6.62 -1.94 8.80
C LEU A 301 -5.19 -1.46 8.52
N TYR A 302 -4.92 -0.17 8.70
CA TYR A 302 -3.61 0.39 8.38
C TYR A 302 -2.63 0.43 9.56
N VAL A 303 -3.11 0.47 10.81
CA VAL A 303 -2.25 0.38 12.00
C VAL A 303 -1.33 -0.85 11.95
N PRO A 304 -1.79 -2.08 11.63
CA PRO A 304 -0.91 -3.24 11.56
C PRO A 304 -0.04 -3.30 10.29
N PHE A 305 -0.28 -2.48 9.28
CA PHE A 305 0.38 -2.58 7.98
C PHE A 305 1.91 -2.54 8.07
N SER A 306 2.46 -1.45 8.61
CA SER A 306 3.92 -1.30 8.78
C SER A 306 4.48 -2.26 9.83
N LEU A 307 3.68 -2.59 10.85
CA LEU A 307 4.08 -3.52 11.92
C LEU A 307 4.25 -4.94 11.41
N GLN A 308 3.38 -5.38 10.49
CA GLN A 308 3.47 -6.71 9.87
C GLN A 308 4.72 -6.87 9.01
N VAL A 309 5.14 -5.83 8.29
CA VAL A 309 6.37 -5.86 7.50
C VAL A 309 7.59 -6.04 8.41
N THR A 310 7.68 -5.24 9.48
CA THR A 310 8.81 -5.32 10.42
C THR A 310 8.80 -6.62 11.23
N LEU A 311 7.62 -7.11 11.67
CA LEU A 311 7.51 -8.41 12.32
C LEU A 311 7.95 -9.55 11.39
N GLY A 312 7.54 -9.49 10.11
CA GLY A 312 7.96 -10.49 9.11
C GLY A 312 9.48 -10.54 8.93
N GLN A 313 10.12 -9.38 8.89
CA GLN A 313 11.57 -9.27 8.80
C GLN A 313 12.28 -9.83 10.05
N ASP A 314 11.70 -9.61 11.24
CA ASP A 314 12.28 -10.09 12.49
C ASP A 314 12.02 -11.60 12.72
N TYR A 315 10.93 -12.17 12.18
CA TYR A 315 10.71 -13.62 12.20
C TYR A 315 11.60 -14.36 11.19
N LEU A 316 11.98 -13.72 10.06
CA LEU A 316 12.91 -14.29 9.07
C LEU A 316 14.18 -13.42 8.91
N PRO A 317 14.99 -13.27 9.94
CA PRO A 317 16.14 -12.38 9.90
C PRO A 317 17.24 -12.85 8.93
N SER A 318 17.28 -14.13 8.55
CA SER A 318 18.18 -14.63 7.50
C SER A 318 17.72 -14.27 6.09
N ARG A 319 16.45 -13.84 5.91
CA ARG A 319 15.77 -13.63 4.62
C ARG A 319 14.90 -12.37 4.63
N VAL A 320 15.42 -11.27 5.15
CA VAL A 320 14.68 -10.00 5.36
C VAL A 320 13.99 -9.50 4.09
N GLY A 321 14.67 -9.58 2.94
CA GLY A 321 14.10 -9.21 1.63
C GLY A 321 12.91 -10.10 1.23
N THR A 322 13.05 -11.42 1.42
CA THR A 322 11.96 -12.38 1.16
C THR A 322 10.78 -12.12 2.08
N ALA A 323 11.03 -11.89 3.38
CA ALA A 323 9.99 -11.58 4.35
C ALA A 323 9.21 -10.31 3.97
N ALA A 324 9.91 -9.23 3.62
CA ALA A 324 9.28 -8.00 3.15
C ALA A 324 8.51 -8.21 1.84
N GLY A 325 9.09 -8.91 0.87
CA GLY A 325 8.44 -9.21 -0.41
C GLY A 325 7.15 -10.02 -0.26
N ILE A 326 7.14 -11.03 0.62
CA ILE A 326 5.94 -11.83 0.89
C ILE A 326 4.88 -11.00 1.61
N THR A 327 5.24 -10.28 2.68
CA THR A 327 4.27 -9.49 3.45
C THR A 327 3.67 -8.35 2.62
N LEU A 328 4.46 -7.66 1.80
CA LEU A 328 3.96 -6.60 0.91
C LEU A 328 3.20 -7.18 -0.29
N GLY A 329 3.71 -8.25 -0.90
CA GLY A 329 3.06 -8.92 -2.02
C GLY A 329 1.69 -9.48 -1.66
N LEU A 330 1.55 -10.21 -0.54
CA LEU A 330 0.28 -10.74 -0.07
C LEU A 330 -0.75 -9.65 0.24
N THR A 331 -0.28 -8.45 0.60
CA THR A 331 -1.16 -7.30 0.90
C THR A 331 -2.06 -6.91 -0.28
N VAL A 332 -1.64 -7.16 -1.51
CA VAL A 332 -2.38 -6.78 -2.73
C VAL A 332 -2.89 -8.00 -3.49
N SER A 333 -2.08 -9.08 -3.57
CA SER A 333 -2.36 -10.23 -4.44
C SER A 333 -3.63 -10.98 -4.08
N ILE A 334 -3.72 -11.45 -2.83
CA ILE A 334 -4.82 -12.34 -2.41
C ILE A 334 -6.12 -11.55 -2.30
N GLY A 335 -6.06 -10.30 -1.85
CA GLY A 335 -7.22 -9.40 -1.87
C GLY A 335 -7.76 -9.19 -3.28
N GLY A 336 -6.87 -8.98 -4.26
CA GLY A 336 -7.25 -8.89 -5.67
C GLY A 336 -7.94 -10.15 -6.17
N LEU A 337 -7.43 -11.34 -5.84
CA LEU A 337 -8.04 -12.61 -6.21
C LEU A 337 -9.42 -12.84 -5.55
N SER A 338 -9.66 -12.31 -4.37
CA SER A 338 -10.96 -12.40 -3.69
C SER A 338 -12.02 -11.48 -4.27
N SER A 339 -11.63 -10.37 -4.91
CA SER A 339 -12.56 -9.36 -5.41
C SER A 339 -13.61 -9.89 -6.41
N PRO A 340 -13.26 -10.72 -7.42
CA PRO A 340 -14.26 -11.31 -8.31
C PRO A 340 -15.27 -12.22 -7.61
N VAL A 341 -14.84 -12.93 -6.55
CA VAL A 341 -15.75 -13.77 -5.75
C VAL A 341 -16.78 -12.90 -5.03
N ILE A 342 -16.32 -11.79 -4.41
CA ILE A 342 -17.19 -10.81 -3.75
C ILE A 342 -18.12 -10.16 -4.79
N GLY A 343 -17.60 -9.77 -5.96
CA GLY A 343 -18.37 -9.15 -7.03
C GLY A 343 -19.45 -10.07 -7.58
N THR A 344 -19.13 -11.34 -7.82
CA THR A 344 -20.09 -12.34 -8.27
C THR A 344 -21.20 -12.57 -7.23
N LEU A 345 -20.82 -12.63 -5.94
CA LEU A 345 -21.81 -12.75 -4.86
C LEU A 345 -22.70 -11.50 -4.78
N ALA A 346 -22.16 -10.31 -5.03
CA ALA A 346 -22.91 -9.07 -5.08
C ALA A 346 -23.89 -9.02 -6.27
N ASP A 347 -23.49 -9.52 -7.45
CA ASP A 347 -24.36 -9.63 -8.63
C ASP A 347 -25.55 -10.58 -8.39
N TRP A 348 -25.35 -11.64 -7.63
CA TRP A 348 -26.41 -12.61 -7.32
C TRP A 348 -27.29 -12.22 -6.12
N THR A 349 -26.83 -11.32 -5.26
CA THR A 349 -27.51 -10.97 -4.01
C THR A 349 -27.61 -9.47 -3.84
N THR A 350 -26.82 -8.91 -2.89
CA THR A 350 -26.69 -7.47 -2.65
C THR A 350 -25.26 -7.17 -2.25
N LEU A 351 -24.83 -5.90 -2.40
CA LEU A 351 -23.53 -5.45 -1.88
C LEU A 351 -23.39 -5.69 -0.36
N GLN A 352 -24.47 -5.49 0.41
CA GLN A 352 -24.48 -5.76 1.84
C GLN A 352 -24.18 -7.24 2.15
N THR A 353 -24.85 -8.16 1.47
CA THR A 353 -24.64 -9.60 1.64
C THR A 353 -23.23 -10.00 1.25
N ALA A 354 -22.71 -9.46 0.16
CA ALA A 354 -21.38 -9.76 -0.33
C ALA A 354 -20.24 -9.22 0.56
N LEU A 355 -20.47 -8.09 1.23
CA LEU A 355 -19.50 -7.50 2.17
C LEU A 355 -19.56 -8.09 3.58
N THR A 356 -20.67 -8.71 3.97
CA THR A 356 -20.86 -9.28 5.32
C THR A 356 -19.77 -10.28 5.71
N PRO A 357 -19.34 -11.23 4.86
CA PRO A 357 -18.26 -12.18 5.20
C PRO A 357 -16.92 -11.52 5.50
N LEU A 358 -16.68 -10.30 5.00
CA LEU A 358 -15.44 -9.57 5.26
C LEU A 358 -15.25 -9.23 6.74
N ILE A 359 -16.33 -9.17 7.53
CA ILE A 359 -16.28 -8.96 8.99
C ILE A 359 -15.49 -10.06 9.69
N LEU A 360 -15.49 -11.27 9.13
CA LEU A 360 -14.75 -12.41 9.70
C LEU A 360 -13.22 -12.28 9.49
N MET A 361 -12.78 -11.55 8.47
CA MET A 361 -11.36 -11.46 8.14
C MET A 361 -10.53 -10.83 9.27
N PRO A 362 -10.88 -9.67 9.84
CA PRO A 362 -10.14 -9.14 10.98
C PRO A 362 -10.28 -10.00 12.25
N VAL A 363 -11.38 -10.73 12.44
CA VAL A 363 -11.52 -11.69 13.55
C VAL A 363 -10.49 -12.82 13.41
N LEU A 364 -10.38 -13.41 12.21
CA LEU A 364 -9.38 -14.45 11.91
C LEU A 364 -7.94 -13.92 12.08
N ALA A 365 -7.67 -12.70 11.58
CA ALA A 365 -6.38 -12.07 11.78
C ALA A 365 -6.05 -11.85 13.27
N TRP A 366 -7.02 -11.42 14.09
CA TRP A 366 -6.86 -11.29 15.53
C TRP A 366 -6.56 -12.64 16.20
N LEU A 367 -7.27 -13.71 15.85
CA LEU A 367 -7.02 -15.06 16.37
C LEU A 367 -5.59 -15.51 16.06
N LEU A 368 -5.11 -15.27 14.83
CA LEU A 368 -3.72 -15.56 14.44
C LEU A 368 -2.72 -14.74 15.28
N PHE A 369 -2.98 -13.44 15.49
CA PHE A 369 -2.12 -12.59 16.31
C PHE A 369 -2.06 -13.01 17.78
N ARG A 370 -3.10 -13.63 18.33
CA ARG A 370 -3.06 -14.21 19.67
C ARG A 370 -2.06 -15.36 19.83
N THR A 371 -1.64 -15.97 18.73
CA THR A 371 -0.67 -17.08 18.71
C THR A 371 0.76 -16.61 18.40
N LEU A 372 0.96 -15.31 18.17
CA LEU A 372 2.26 -14.71 17.88
C LEU A 372 2.88 -14.13 19.17
N SER A 373 4.20 -14.26 19.28
CA SER A 373 5.00 -13.59 20.30
C SER A 373 5.81 -12.44 19.67
N GLU A 374 6.06 -11.39 20.46
CA GLU A 374 6.97 -10.33 20.04
C GLU A 374 8.38 -10.92 19.85
N PRO A 375 9.03 -10.73 18.67
CA PRO A 375 10.40 -11.20 18.47
C PRO A 375 11.34 -10.55 19.49
N SER A 376 12.17 -11.36 20.15
CA SER A 376 13.25 -10.84 21.00
C SER A 376 14.27 -10.15 20.10
N LEU A 377 14.40 -8.84 20.26
CA LEU A 377 15.51 -8.13 19.64
C LEU A 377 16.82 -8.71 20.19
N PRO A 378 17.82 -9.03 19.34
CA PRO A 378 19.14 -9.35 19.84
C PRO A 378 19.61 -8.17 20.72
N PRO A 379 20.28 -8.44 21.86
CA PRO A 379 20.81 -7.37 22.68
C PRO A 379 21.67 -6.47 21.78
N PRO A 380 21.61 -5.12 21.97
CA PRO A 380 22.46 -4.23 21.21
C PRO A 380 23.88 -4.78 21.32
N SER A 381 24.51 -5.09 20.17
CA SER A 381 25.90 -5.51 20.13
C SER A 381 26.67 -4.50 20.95
N ALA A 382 27.29 -4.96 22.07
CA ALA A 382 28.19 -4.14 22.85
C ALA A 382 29.27 -3.69 21.88
N THR A 383 29.07 -2.50 21.31
CA THR A 383 30.16 -1.77 20.66
C THR A 383 31.16 -1.60 21.76
N THR A 384 32.19 -2.44 21.74
CA THR A 384 33.34 -2.32 22.63
C THR A 384 33.77 -0.87 22.54
N VAL A 385 33.47 -0.11 23.61
CA VAL A 385 34.10 1.15 23.91
C VAL A 385 35.55 0.77 24.29
N SER A 386 36.37 0.54 23.26
CA SER A 386 37.84 0.46 23.41
C SER A 386 38.48 1.78 22.98
N GLU A 387 37.89 2.88 23.41
CA GLU A 387 38.49 4.21 23.30
C GLU A 387 38.51 4.84 24.69
N GLY A 388 39.45 4.43 25.50
CA GLY A 388 39.67 5.02 26.82
C GLY A 388 40.97 4.67 27.53
N GLU A 389 41.72 3.67 27.06
CA GLU A 389 42.96 3.28 27.74
C GLU A 389 44.27 3.72 27.05
N GLY A 390 44.21 4.46 25.95
CA GLY A 390 45.37 4.94 25.20
C GLY A 390 45.91 6.31 25.61
N TYR A 391 45.19 7.08 26.40
CA TYR A 391 45.58 8.49 26.65
C TYR A 391 46.29 8.75 28.00
N GLU A 392 46.35 7.78 28.91
CA GLU A 392 47.03 7.97 30.23
C GLU A 392 48.48 7.48 30.29
N ARG A 393 49.06 6.91 29.24
CA ARG A 393 50.46 6.46 29.25
C ARG A 393 51.47 7.38 28.58
N MET A 394 51.08 8.57 28.13
CA MET A 394 52.02 9.51 27.48
C MET A 394 52.37 10.75 28.33
N HIS A 395 51.99 10.81 29.60
CA HIS A 395 52.38 11.94 30.48
C HIS A 395 53.04 11.53 31.79
N GLN A 396 53.64 10.33 31.87
CA GLN A 396 54.59 9.96 32.94
C GLN A 396 55.81 9.33 32.28
N GLY A 397 56.70 10.20 31.85
CA GLY A 397 58.05 9.86 31.36
C GLY A 397 58.83 11.14 31.13
#